data_2e5a69547d0d6a341469bed11725e3e6
#
_entry.id   2e5a69547d0d6a341469bed11725e3e6
#
_cell.length_a   1.000
_cell.length_b   1.000
_cell.length_c   1.000
_cell.angle_alpha   90.00
_cell.angle_beta   90.00
_cell.angle_gamma   90.00
#
_symmetry.space_group_name_H-M   'P 1'
#
loop_
_entity.id
_entity.type
_entity.pdbx_description
1 polymer ?
#
loop_
_entity_poly.entity_id
_entity_poly.type
_entity_poly.pdbx_seq_one_letter_code
_entity_poly.pdbx_strand_id
1 'polypeptide(L)'
;MDNKTQNPLLCDIETGLCELPESISASPTQTISPVKKPVKLIYYTDPICSSCWGIEPQLRRLKLEYGHSLEIDYRMGGLLPDWSYNSGGISKPSDVAYHWDEVSHHYDMPIDGDVWLEDPLNSSYPPSIAFKAAQLQSPEKAILFLRKIREMVFLQKKNITRWEHLEEAAQAVGLTIDRLKTDYEGVAQTQFSDDLKLGQQLGVRGFPSMFFVDDSGNQEFVYGTKPYSVYENALKKIDASVQKKTIDTQWQSLFAHYPTLTAREFSELSGIPREDSEAYLQSLTEQGHLSRISTKNGDLWLSKQTQDAR
;
A
#
# COMPACT_ATOMS: atom_id res chain seq x y z
N MET A 1 -24.18 42.56 -26.48
CA MET A 1 -24.25 42.25 -25.03
C MET A 1 -24.67 40.80 -24.95
N ASP A 2 -23.70 39.92 -24.99
CA ASP A 2 -23.93 38.47 -25.06
C ASP A 2 -24.02 37.91 -23.64
N ASN A 3 -25.20 37.50 -23.29
CA ASN A 3 -25.51 36.84 -22.04
C ASN A 3 -25.12 35.34 -22.18
N LYS A 4 -23.85 34.99 -21.88
CA LYS A 4 -23.45 33.59 -21.74
C LYS A 4 -24.02 33.07 -20.43
N THR A 5 -25.10 32.34 -20.49
CA THR A 5 -25.57 31.47 -19.40
C THR A 5 -24.52 30.42 -19.13
N GLN A 6 -23.75 30.59 -18.06
CA GLN A 6 -22.80 29.61 -17.59
C GLN A 6 -23.57 28.40 -17.06
N ASN A 7 -23.26 27.25 -17.62
CA ASN A 7 -23.77 25.96 -17.15
C ASN A 7 -22.95 25.54 -15.92
N PRO A 8 -23.57 25.38 -14.71
CA PRO A 8 -22.87 25.07 -13.48
C PRO A 8 -22.19 23.68 -13.44
N LEU A 9 -22.27 22.91 -14.52
CA LEU A 9 -21.63 21.59 -14.67
C LEU A 9 -20.35 21.62 -15.53
N LEU A 10 -19.91 22.80 -16.00
CA LEU A 10 -18.68 22.94 -16.76
C LEU A 10 -17.60 23.53 -15.87
N CYS A 11 -16.60 22.69 -15.54
CA CYS A 11 -15.37 23.14 -14.89
C CYS A 11 -14.54 23.95 -15.88
N ASP A 12 -13.92 25.03 -15.41
CA ASP A 12 -12.94 25.79 -16.18
C ASP A 12 -11.68 24.92 -16.39
N ILE A 13 -11.39 24.63 -17.66
CA ILE A 13 -10.30 23.74 -18.07
C ILE A 13 -8.93 24.41 -17.83
N GLU A 14 -8.85 25.74 -17.79
CA GLU A 14 -7.59 26.48 -17.60
C GLU A 14 -7.23 26.62 -16.11
N THR A 15 -8.19 26.72 -15.22
CA THR A 15 -7.98 26.89 -13.77
C THR A 15 -8.23 25.62 -12.96
N GLY A 16 -8.93 24.62 -13.53
CA GLY A 16 -9.30 23.38 -12.84
C GLY A 16 -10.32 23.56 -11.71
N LEU A 17 -11.02 24.69 -11.67
CA LEU A 17 -12.02 25.01 -10.65
C LEU A 17 -13.44 24.87 -11.21
N CYS A 18 -14.29 24.17 -10.47
CA CYS A 18 -15.73 24.14 -10.68
C CYS A 18 -16.35 25.12 -9.66
N GLU A 19 -16.90 26.23 -10.12
CA GLU A 19 -17.60 27.18 -9.26
C GLU A 19 -19.01 26.69 -8.97
N LEU A 20 -19.38 26.65 -7.67
CA LEU A 20 -20.75 26.45 -7.25
C LEU A 20 -21.55 27.76 -7.33
N PRO A 21 -22.85 27.73 -7.73
CA PRO A 21 -23.65 28.95 -7.73
C PRO A 21 -23.76 29.55 -6.32
N GLU A 22 -23.54 30.87 -6.23
CA GLU A 22 -23.75 31.64 -5.00
C GLU A 22 -25.22 31.63 -4.58
N SER A 23 -25.59 30.69 -3.74
CA SER A 23 -26.72 30.88 -2.82
C SER A 23 -26.86 29.65 -1.91
N ILE A 24 -26.23 29.72 -0.76
CA ILE A 24 -26.75 29.27 0.56
C ILE A 24 -25.68 29.75 1.57
N SER A 25 -26.03 30.76 2.34
CA SER A 25 -25.29 31.19 3.51
C SER A 25 -25.45 30.13 4.61
N ALA A 26 -24.50 29.19 4.65
CA ALA A 26 -24.26 28.38 5.82
C ALA A 26 -23.03 28.96 6.52
N SER A 27 -23.15 29.25 7.81
CA SER A 27 -22.06 29.69 8.67
C SER A 27 -20.82 28.80 8.48
N PRO A 28 -19.60 29.34 8.50
CA PRO A 28 -18.41 28.54 8.24
C PRO A 28 -18.17 27.59 9.40
N THR A 29 -18.55 26.35 9.23
CA THR A 29 -17.86 25.25 9.93
C THR A 29 -16.43 25.30 9.40
N GLN A 30 -15.47 25.59 10.25
CA GLN A 30 -14.05 25.55 9.90
C GLN A 30 -13.71 24.13 9.45
N THR A 31 -13.83 23.86 8.16
CA THR A 31 -13.20 22.73 7.52
C THR A 31 -11.71 22.99 7.56
N ILE A 32 -11.00 22.28 8.42
CA ILE A 32 -9.54 22.23 8.39
C ILE A 32 -9.20 21.65 7.02
N SER A 33 -8.81 22.53 6.08
CA SER A 33 -8.27 22.08 4.78
C SER A 33 -7.08 21.18 5.08
N PRO A 34 -6.97 19.98 4.47
CA PRO A 34 -5.81 19.12 4.68
C PRO A 34 -4.55 19.92 4.33
N VAL A 35 -3.64 20.05 5.29
CA VAL A 35 -2.37 20.74 5.08
C VAL A 35 -1.65 19.99 3.96
N LYS A 36 -1.43 20.65 2.83
CA LYS A 36 -0.73 20.09 1.68
C LYS A 36 0.68 19.73 2.11
N LYS A 37 1.07 18.48 1.94
CA LYS A 37 2.41 18.01 2.29
C LYS A 37 3.41 18.44 1.20
N PRO A 38 4.63 18.86 1.57
CA PRO A 38 5.57 19.42 0.63
C PRO A 38 6.11 18.40 -0.39
N VAL A 39 6.11 17.11 -0.04
CA VAL A 39 6.59 16.05 -0.93
C VAL A 39 5.50 15.00 -1.14
N LYS A 40 5.31 14.62 -2.40
CA LYS A 40 4.46 13.51 -2.80
C LYS A 40 5.32 12.35 -3.31
N LEU A 41 5.06 11.15 -2.83
CA LEU A 41 5.63 9.91 -3.32
C LEU A 41 4.58 9.20 -4.19
N ILE A 42 4.78 9.19 -5.51
CA ILE A 42 4.00 8.34 -6.41
C ILE A 42 4.64 6.95 -6.36
N TYR A 43 3.93 6.01 -5.73
CA TYR A 43 4.42 4.66 -5.48
C TYR A 43 3.68 3.65 -6.35
N TYR A 44 4.36 3.18 -7.40
CA TYR A 44 3.88 2.07 -8.22
C TYR A 44 4.19 0.75 -7.55
N THR A 45 3.14 -0.01 -7.33
CA THR A 45 3.14 -1.28 -6.61
C THR A 45 2.11 -2.25 -7.22
N ASP A 46 2.08 -3.48 -6.71
CA ASP A 46 1.08 -4.48 -7.09
C ASP A 46 0.75 -5.37 -5.88
N PRO A 47 -0.48 -5.86 -5.71
CA PRO A 47 -0.85 -6.71 -4.58
C PRO A 47 -0.03 -7.99 -4.44
N ILE A 48 0.45 -8.55 -5.56
CA ILE A 48 1.24 -9.80 -5.59
C ILE A 48 2.74 -9.56 -5.84
N CYS A 49 3.20 -8.32 -5.79
CA CYS A 49 4.61 -7.98 -5.97
C CYS A 49 5.41 -8.34 -4.71
N SER A 50 6.18 -9.43 -4.76
CA SER A 50 7.02 -9.89 -3.64
C SER A 50 8.10 -8.88 -3.22
N SER A 51 8.71 -8.16 -4.18
CA SER A 51 9.64 -7.06 -3.88
C SER A 51 8.95 -5.88 -3.20
N CYS A 52 7.68 -5.61 -3.53
CA CYS A 52 6.89 -4.58 -2.85
C CYS A 52 6.52 -4.99 -1.42
N TRP A 53 6.35 -6.30 -1.16
CA TRP A 53 6.25 -6.84 0.17
C TRP A 53 7.58 -6.73 0.93
N GLY A 54 8.68 -6.99 0.24
CA GLY A 54 10.05 -6.90 0.79
C GLY A 54 10.46 -5.51 1.28
N ILE A 55 9.87 -4.42 0.74
CA ILE A 55 10.16 -3.04 1.19
C ILE A 55 9.21 -2.49 2.26
N GLU A 56 8.21 -3.27 2.68
CA GLU A 56 7.28 -2.81 3.73
C GLU A 56 7.99 -2.30 5.00
N PRO A 57 9.08 -2.94 5.50
CA PRO A 57 9.81 -2.41 6.65
C PRO A 57 10.28 -0.96 6.45
N GLN A 58 10.93 -0.67 5.33
CA GLN A 58 11.47 0.64 5.01
C GLN A 58 10.35 1.66 4.73
N LEU A 59 9.29 1.25 4.04
CA LEU A 59 8.17 2.12 3.71
C LEU A 59 7.38 2.52 4.98
N ARG A 60 7.18 1.59 5.90
CA ARG A 60 6.55 1.85 7.19
C ARG A 60 7.37 2.81 8.04
N ARG A 61 8.68 2.61 8.09
CA ARG A 61 9.59 3.52 8.78
C ARG A 61 9.53 4.92 8.18
N LEU A 62 9.62 5.04 6.85
CA LEU A 62 9.53 6.32 6.14
C LEU A 62 8.21 7.05 6.47
N LYS A 63 7.11 6.31 6.52
CA LYS A 63 5.79 6.84 6.86
C LYS A 63 5.71 7.32 8.32
N LEU A 64 6.31 6.61 9.27
CA LEU A 64 6.34 7.02 10.67
C LEU A 64 7.20 8.27 10.86
N GLU A 65 8.39 8.29 10.26
CA GLU A 65 9.37 9.36 10.45
C GLU A 65 9.01 10.63 9.67
N TYR A 66 8.42 10.51 8.48
CA TYR A 66 8.19 11.62 7.54
C TYR A 66 6.74 11.79 7.07
N GLY A 67 5.80 10.96 7.52
CA GLY A 67 4.42 11.00 7.06
C GLY A 67 3.68 12.33 7.29
N HIS A 68 4.21 13.23 8.12
CA HIS A 68 3.70 14.60 8.28
C HIS A 68 4.07 15.52 7.11
N SER A 69 5.16 15.24 6.39
CA SER A 69 5.67 15.99 5.24
C SER A 69 5.60 15.22 3.93
N LEU A 70 5.30 13.92 3.98
CA LEU A 70 5.26 13.01 2.85
C LEU A 70 3.84 12.47 2.65
N GLU A 71 3.24 12.73 1.48
CA GLU A 71 2.05 12.05 0.99
C GLU A 71 2.46 10.86 0.13
N ILE A 72 1.86 9.69 0.35
CA ILE A 72 2.10 8.50 -0.49
C ILE A 72 0.88 8.22 -1.34
N ASP A 73 1.03 8.37 -2.66
CA ASP A 73 0.03 8.09 -3.67
C ASP A 73 0.28 6.68 -4.25
N TYR A 74 -0.50 5.71 -3.80
CA TYR A 74 -0.39 4.32 -4.23
C TYR A 74 -1.03 4.13 -5.60
N ARG A 75 -0.25 3.66 -6.58
CA ARG A 75 -0.66 3.34 -7.94
C ARG A 75 -0.50 1.86 -8.21
N MET A 76 -1.51 1.25 -8.82
CA MET A 76 -1.48 -0.17 -9.16
C MET A 76 -0.86 -0.38 -10.53
N GLY A 77 0.16 -1.24 -10.59
CA GLY A 77 0.98 -1.40 -11.80
C GLY A 77 0.56 -2.55 -12.72
N GLY A 78 -0.27 -3.51 -12.22
CA GLY A 78 -0.76 -4.62 -13.03
C GLY A 78 0.34 -5.61 -13.43
N LEU A 79 1.05 -6.16 -12.44
CA LEU A 79 2.21 -7.06 -12.61
C LEU A 79 1.90 -8.30 -13.47
N LEU A 80 0.73 -8.91 -13.30
CA LEU A 80 0.30 -10.09 -14.03
C LEU A 80 -1.07 -9.82 -14.67
N PRO A 81 -1.10 -9.37 -15.94
CA PRO A 81 -2.37 -9.24 -16.67
C PRO A 81 -3.09 -10.58 -16.81
N ASP A 82 -2.39 -11.57 -17.30
CA ASP A 82 -2.78 -12.97 -17.45
C ASP A 82 -1.54 -13.84 -17.75
N TRP A 83 -1.73 -15.15 -17.88
CA TRP A 83 -0.63 -16.10 -18.16
C TRP A 83 -0.16 -16.15 -19.60
N SER A 84 -0.74 -15.40 -20.52
CA SER A 84 -0.18 -15.21 -21.88
C SER A 84 1.09 -14.34 -21.87
N TYR A 85 1.27 -13.55 -20.81
CA TYR A 85 2.45 -12.72 -20.58
C TYR A 85 3.52 -13.50 -19.81
N ASN A 86 4.64 -13.81 -20.51
CA ASN A 86 5.78 -14.52 -19.95
C ASN A 86 7.02 -13.63 -19.98
N SER A 87 7.66 -13.41 -18.85
CA SER A 87 8.94 -12.68 -18.77
C SER A 87 9.84 -13.24 -17.67
N GLY A 88 11.14 -13.03 -17.78
CA GLY A 88 12.10 -13.34 -16.74
C GLY A 88 12.22 -14.83 -16.37
N GLY A 89 11.83 -15.75 -17.27
CA GLY A 89 11.90 -17.19 -17.02
C GLY A 89 10.70 -17.78 -16.26
N ILE A 90 9.71 -16.95 -15.92
CA ILE A 90 8.45 -17.38 -15.28
C ILE A 90 7.42 -17.62 -16.38
N SER A 91 6.98 -18.87 -16.56
CA SER A 91 6.05 -19.27 -17.61
C SER A 91 4.78 -19.95 -17.10
N LYS A 92 4.77 -20.37 -15.86
CA LYS A 92 3.66 -21.08 -15.20
C LYS A 92 3.65 -20.82 -13.69
N PRO A 93 2.53 -21.05 -13.01
CA PRO A 93 2.39 -20.80 -11.57
C PRO A 93 3.48 -21.46 -10.71
N SER A 94 3.88 -22.69 -11.02
CA SER A 94 4.90 -23.39 -10.24
C SER A 94 6.28 -22.71 -10.25
N ASP A 95 6.59 -21.94 -11.32
CA ASP A 95 7.85 -21.19 -11.37
C ASP A 95 7.83 -20.04 -10.36
N VAL A 96 6.66 -19.42 -10.15
CA VAL A 96 6.46 -18.36 -9.15
C VAL A 96 6.60 -18.90 -7.73
N ALA A 97 6.10 -20.12 -7.45
CA ALA A 97 6.16 -20.73 -6.13
C ALA A 97 7.62 -20.78 -5.60
N TYR A 98 8.52 -21.36 -6.39
CA TYR A 98 9.94 -21.45 -6.03
C TYR A 98 10.60 -20.07 -5.92
N HIS A 99 10.29 -19.18 -6.84
CA HIS A 99 10.81 -17.82 -6.81
C HIS A 99 10.36 -17.08 -5.53
N TRP A 100 9.12 -17.25 -5.09
CA TRP A 100 8.63 -16.61 -3.88
C TRP A 100 9.32 -17.12 -2.61
N ASP A 101 9.62 -18.42 -2.54
CA ASP A 101 10.41 -18.98 -1.43
C ASP A 101 11.83 -18.39 -1.40
N GLU A 102 12.50 -18.26 -2.55
CA GLU A 102 13.83 -17.62 -2.65
C GLU A 102 13.76 -16.14 -2.24
N VAL A 103 12.77 -15.41 -2.72
CA VAL A 103 12.55 -13.98 -2.41
C VAL A 103 12.24 -13.76 -0.93
N SER A 104 11.52 -14.70 -0.29
CA SER A 104 11.28 -14.68 1.16
C SER A 104 12.58 -14.64 1.95
N HIS A 105 13.53 -15.50 1.62
CA HIS A 105 14.85 -15.52 2.26
C HIS A 105 15.67 -14.27 1.91
N HIS A 106 15.61 -13.82 0.65
CA HIS A 106 16.37 -12.65 0.20
C HIS A 106 15.97 -11.36 0.93
N TYR A 107 14.68 -11.13 1.15
CA TYR A 107 14.15 -9.93 1.82
C TYR A 107 13.97 -10.12 3.33
N ASP A 108 14.17 -11.33 3.85
CA ASP A 108 13.85 -11.69 5.24
C ASP A 108 12.42 -11.32 5.62
N MET A 109 11.50 -11.47 4.64
CA MET A 109 10.07 -11.24 4.81
C MET A 109 9.34 -12.55 4.50
N PRO A 110 8.48 -13.07 5.40
CA PRO A 110 7.83 -14.34 5.20
C PRO A 110 6.93 -14.33 3.96
N ILE A 111 7.11 -15.32 3.09
CA ILE A 111 6.28 -15.58 1.91
C ILE A 111 6.14 -17.09 1.78
N ASP A 112 4.92 -17.59 1.68
CA ASP A 112 4.61 -18.96 1.35
C ASP A 112 4.22 -19.05 -0.13
N GLY A 113 5.12 -19.59 -0.95
CA GLY A 113 4.93 -19.72 -2.39
C GLY A 113 3.90 -20.79 -2.79
N ASP A 114 3.46 -21.63 -1.86
CA ASP A 114 2.61 -22.78 -2.18
C ASP A 114 1.20 -22.41 -2.65
N VAL A 115 0.76 -21.15 -2.47
CA VAL A 115 -0.47 -20.63 -3.11
C VAL A 115 -0.46 -20.83 -4.62
N TRP A 116 0.71 -20.73 -5.26
CA TRP A 116 0.86 -20.92 -6.70
C TRP A 116 0.78 -22.39 -7.14
N LEU A 117 0.92 -23.33 -6.20
CA LEU A 117 0.77 -24.78 -6.43
C LEU A 117 -0.65 -25.27 -6.10
N GLU A 118 -1.26 -24.68 -5.06
CA GLU A 118 -2.54 -25.14 -4.51
C GLU A 118 -3.76 -24.45 -5.15
N ASP A 119 -3.69 -23.12 -5.30
CA ASP A 119 -4.76 -22.27 -5.86
C ASP A 119 -4.16 -21.05 -6.58
N PRO A 120 -3.55 -21.26 -7.77
CA PRO A 120 -2.79 -20.22 -8.46
C PRO A 120 -3.66 -19.07 -8.92
N LEU A 121 -3.11 -17.86 -8.82
CA LEU A 121 -3.74 -16.64 -9.30
C LEU A 121 -3.64 -16.56 -10.84
N ASN A 122 -4.72 -16.14 -11.48
CA ASN A 122 -4.76 -15.96 -12.93
C ASN A 122 -4.36 -14.54 -13.37
N SER A 123 -4.44 -13.58 -12.47
CA SER A 123 -4.17 -12.17 -12.75
C SER A 123 -3.94 -11.39 -11.46
N SER A 124 -3.20 -10.28 -11.51
CA SER A 124 -3.15 -9.31 -10.41
C SER A 124 -4.16 -8.16 -10.57
N TYR A 125 -4.92 -8.12 -11.68
CA TYR A 125 -5.89 -7.08 -11.95
C TYR A 125 -7.06 -7.06 -10.97
N PRO A 126 -7.72 -8.18 -10.63
CA PRO A 126 -8.83 -8.16 -9.69
C PRO A 126 -8.48 -7.53 -8.33
N PRO A 127 -7.40 -7.92 -7.62
CA PRO A 127 -7.05 -7.28 -6.35
C PRO A 127 -6.58 -5.82 -6.53
N SER A 128 -5.99 -5.45 -7.68
CA SER A 128 -5.63 -4.06 -7.99
C SER A 128 -6.87 -3.18 -8.16
N ILE A 129 -7.89 -3.64 -8.88
CA ILE A 129 -9.17 -2.95 -9.04
C ILE A 129 -9.90 -2.85 -7.69
N ALA A 130 -9.87 -3.90 -6.87
CA ALA A 130 -10.47 -3.88 -5.53
C ALA A 130 -9.78 -2.85 -4.62
N PHE A 131 -8.47 -2.68 -4.72
CA PHE A 131 -7.75 -1.62 -4.02
C PHE A 131 -8.23 -0.22 -4.47
N LYS A 132 -8.43 0.02 -5.78
CA LYS A 132 -8.98 1.28 -6.28
C LYS A 132 -10.40 1.53 -5.76
N ALA A 133 -11.25 0.49 -5.72
CA ALA A 133 -12.58 0.58 -5.12
C ALA A 133 -12.52 0.91 -3.62
N ALA A 134 -11.57 0.33 -2.89
CA ALA A 134 -11.32 0.65 -1.49
C ALA A 134 -10.88 2.12 -1.30
N GLN A 135 -10.03 2.66 -2.19
CA GLN A 135 -9.59 4.06 -2.16
C GLN A 135 -10.76 5.06 -2.32
N LEU A 136 -11.79 4.71 -3.09
CA LEU A 136 -13.00 5.52 -3.25
C LEU A 136 -13.85 5.62 -1.98
N GLN A 137 -13.71 4.67 -1.06
CA GLN A 137 -14.38 4.74 0.24
C GLN A 137 -13.55 5.49 1.27
N SER A 138 -12.27 5.12 1.43
CA SER A 138 -11.31 5.75 2.33
C SER A 138 -9.88 5.38 1.91
N PRO A 139 -9.04 6.38 1.60
CA PRO A 139 -7.62 6.14 1.32
C PRO A 139 -6.88 5.42 2.46
N GLU A 140 -7.21 5.72 3.72
CA GLU A 140 -6.59 5.10 4.89
C GLU A 140 -6.96 3.62 5.01
N LYS A 141 -8.25 3.30 4.86
CA LYS A 141 -8.73 1.91 4.89
C LYS A 141 -8.22 1.12 3.68
N ALA A 142 -8.05 1.76 2.53
CA ALA A 142 -7.47 1.11 1.35
C ALA A 142 -6.03 0.62 1.60
N ILE A 143 -5.22 1.36 2.35
CA ILE A 143 -3.87 0.93 2.73
C ILE A 143 -3.93 -0.30 3.66
N LEU A 144 -4.86 -0.31 4.62
CA LEU A 144 -5.09 -1.47 5.47
C LEU A 144 -5.62 -2.67 4.67
N PHE A 145 -6.50 -2.42 3.70
CA PHE A 145 -6.99 -3.44 2.78
C PHE A 145 -5.86 -4.04 1.93
N LEU A 146 -4.99 -3.19 1.34
CA LEU A 146 -3.82 -3.66 0.58
C LEU A 146 -2.92 -4.54 1.46
N ARG A 147 -2.67 -4.10 2.70
CA ARG A 147 -1.90 -4.91 3.66
C ARG A 147 -2.58 -6.25 3.91
N LYS A 148 -3.89 -6.26 4.15
CA LYS A 148 -4.65 -7.47 4.44
C LYS A 148 -4.63 -8.47 3.28
N ILE A 149 -4.88 -8.04 2.05
CA ILE A 149 -4.81 -8.94 0.88
C ILE A 149 -3.39 -9.46 0.63
N ARG A 150 -2.35 -8.68 0.91
CA ARG A 150 -0.96 -9.15 0.88
C ARG A 150 -0.69 -10.22 1.94
N GLU A 151 -1.14 -10.04 3.17
CA GLU A 151 -1.05 -11.08 4.21
C GLU A 151 -1.79 -12.36 3.80
N MET A 152 -2.93 -12.24 3.16
CA MET A 152 -3.71 -13.37 2.68
C MET A 152 -2.98 -14.16 1.59
N VAL A 153 -2.40 -13.50 0.60
CA VAL A 153 -1.72 -14.18 -0.52
C VAL A 153 -0.32 -14.65 -0.15
N PHE A 154 0.45 -13.84 0.59
CA PHE A 154 1.83 -14.18 0.93
C PHE A 154 1.96 -15.12 2.13
N LEU A 155 1.00 -15.10 3.08
CA LEU A 155 1.14 -15.82 4.34
C LEU A 155 0.06 -16.89 4.56
N GLN A 156 -1.11 -16.78 3.92
CA GLN A 156 -2.25 -17.64 4.18
C GLN A 156 -2.65 -18.48 2.97
N LYS A 157 -1.89 -18.43 1.89
CA LYS A 157 -2.15 -19.14 0.63
C LYS A 157 -3.56 -18.90 0.05
N LYS A 158 -4.09 -17.69 0.24
CA LYS A 158 -5.41 -17.32 -0.28
C LYS A 158 -5.29 -16.66 -1.65
N ASN A 159 -6.01 -17.19 -2.62
CA ASN A 159 -6.10 -16.61 -3.94
C ASN A 159 -6.94 -15.33 -3.91
N ILE A 160 -6.28 -14.17 -3.86
CA ILE A 160 -6.91 -12.84 -3.77
C ILE A 160 -7.55 -12.36 -5.09
N THR A 161 -7.63 -13.19 -6.13
CA THR A 161 -8.47 -12.92 -7.30
C THR A 161 -9.92 -13.34 -7.08
N ARG A 162 -10.19 -14.13 -6.06
CA ARG A 162 -11.53 -14.59 -5.69
C ARG A 162 -12.25 -13.52 -4.87
N TRP A 163 -13.49 -13.23 -5.24
CA TRP A 163 -14.27 -12.20 -4.57
C TRP A 163 -14.46 -12.44 -3.07
N GLU A 164 -14.69 -13.68 -2.66
CA GLU A 164 -14.83 -14.05 -1.25
C GLU A 164 -13.63 -13.65 -0.39
N HIS A 165 -12.41 -13.71 -0.92
CA HIS A 165 -11.21 -13.29 -0.20
C HIS A 165 -11.07 -11.75 -0.18
N LEU A 166 -11.47 -11.07 -1.25
CA LEU A 166 -11.50 -9.61 -1.28
C LEU A 166 -12.55 -9.06 -0.31
N GLU A 167 -13.72 -9.71 -0.23
CA GLU A 167 -14.78 -9.40 0.71
C GLU A 167 -14.33 -9.61 2.17
N GLU A 168 -13.70 -10.76 2.48
CA GLU A 168 -13.11 -11.02 3.80
C GLU A 168 -12.11 -9.93 4.21
N ALA A 169 -11.22 -9.56 3.31
CA ALA A 169 -10.25 -8.49 3.56
C ALA A 169 -10.92 -7.13 3.81
N ALA A 170 -11.95 -6.82 3.04
CA ALA A 170 -12.70 -5.57 3.14
C ALA A 170 -13.48 -5.48 4.47
N GLN A 171 -14.13 -6.56 4.87
CA GLN A 171 -14.81 -6.66 6.17
C GLN A 171 -13.83 -6.46 7.32
N ALA A 172 -12.65 -7.10 7.24
CA ALA A 172 -11.63 -7.01 8.29
C ALA A 172 -11.11 -5.58 8.52
N VAL A 173 -11.22 -4.70 7.53
CA VAL A 173 -10.79 -3.28 7.65
C VAL A 173 -11.97 -2.31 7.71
N GLY A 174 -13.19 -2.81 7.83
CA GLY A 174 -14.41 -2.01 8.00
C GLY A 174 -14.81 -1.21 6.75
N LEU A 175 -14.57 -1.75 5.55
CA LEU A 175 -15.14 -1.24 4.30
C LEU A 175 -16.57 -1.73 4.12
N THR A 176 -17.41 -0.95 3.44
CA THR A 176 -18.78 -1.32 3.07
C THR A 176 -18.74 -2.21 1.83
N ILE A 177 -19.18 -3.47 1.96
CA ILE A 177 -19.06 -4.48 0.90
C ILE A 177 -19.87 -4.13 -0.35
N ASP A 178 -21.13 -3.76 -0.21
CA ASP A 178 -21.99 -3.42 -1.36
C ASP A 178 -21.41 -2.25 -2.16
N ARG A 179 -20.86 -1.25 -1.47
CA ARG A 179 -20.19 -0.13 -2.11
C ARG A 179 -18.89 -0.57 -2.79
N LEU A 180 -18.08 -1.40 -2.12
CA LEU A 180 -16.86 -1.95 -2.70
C LEU A 180 -17.16 -2.69 -4.01
N LYS A 181 -18.20 -3.52 -4.02
CA LYS A 181 -18.61 -4.28 -5.20
C LYS A 181 -19.07 -3.37 -6.33
N THR A 182 -19.93 -2.41 -6.01
CA THR A 182 -20.42 -1.42 -7.01
C THR A 182 -19.27 -0.64 -7.63
N ASP A 183 -18.34 -0.13 -6.80
CA ASP A 183 -17.19 0.62 -7.27
C ASP A 183 -16.22 -0.27 -8.06
N TYR A 184 -16.02 -1.53 -7.63
CA TYR A 184 -15.19 -2.54 -8.29
C TYR A 184 -15.70 -2.88 -9.71
N GLU A 185 -17.01 -3.07 -9.87
CA GLU A 185 -17.65 -3.36 -11.16
C GLU A 185 -17.76 -2.10 -12.06
N GLY A 186 -17.52 -0.91 -11.52
CA GLY A 186 -17.69 0.38 -12.17
C GLY A 186 -16.43 1.23 -12.25
N VAL A 187 -16.43 2.35 -11.50
CA VAL A 187 -15.43 3.42 -11.63
C VAL A 187 -14.00 2.99 -11.30
N ALA A 188 -13.80 2.00 -10.44
CA ALA A 188 -12.47 1.51 -10.08
C ALA A 188 -11.73 0.88 -11.27
N GLN A 189 -12.44 0.31 -12.24
CA GLN A 189 -11.88 -0.20 -13.49
C GLN A 189 -11.18 0.93 -14.27
N THR A 190 -11.85 2.08 -14.38
CA THR A 190 -11.31 3.26 -15.07
C THR A 190 -10.10 3.81 -14.32
N GLN A 191 -10.18 3.94 -12.98
CA GLN A 191 -9.06 4.42 -12.18
C GLN A 191 -7.83 3.51 -12.26
N PHE A 192 -8.03 2.20 -12.30
CA PHE A 192 -6.94 1.25 -12.52
C PHE A 192 -6.34 1.40 -13.92
N SER A 193 -7.18 1.54 -14.95
CA SER A 193 -6.70 1.82 -16.32
C SER A 193 -5.89 3.12 -16.39
N ASP A 194 -6.28 4.15 -15.64
CA ASP A 194 -5.55 5.41 -15.59
C ASP A 194 -4.21 5.27 -14.85
N ASP A 195 -4.13 4.44 -13.80
CA ASP A 195 -2.86 4.09 -13.16
C ASP A 195 -1.90 3.42 -14.16
N LEU A 196 -2.39 2.48 -14.97
CA LEU A 196 -1.58 1.82 -16.00
C LEU A 196 -1.08 2.79 -17.08
N LYS A 197 -1.95 3.70 -17.56
CA LYS A 197 -1.58 4.73 -18.56
C LYS A 197 -0.52 5.69 -17.99
N LEU A 198 -0.72 6.17 -16.76
CA LEU A 198 0.25 7.04 -16.09
C LEU A 198 1.59 6.31 -15.89
N GLY A 199 1.56 5.03 -15.51
CA GLY A 199 2.76 4.20 -15.39
C GLY A 199 3.54 4.12 -16.71
N GLN A 200 2.85 3.93 -17.83
CA GLN A 200 3.48 3.96 -19.16
C GLN A 200 4.11 5.33 -19.47
N GLN A 201 3.41 6.43 -19.17
CA GLN A 201 3.92 7.80 -19.38
C GLN A 201 5.16 8.09 -18.53
N LEU A 202 5.21 7.59 -17.28
CA LEU A 202 6.35 7.73 -16.38
C LEU A 202 7.48 6.71 -16.67
N GLY A 203 7.30 5.82 -17.63
CA GLY A 203 8.30 4.81 -17.98
C GLY A 203 8.48 3.71 -16.93
N VAL A 204 7.45 3.41 -16.13
CA VAL A 204 7.46 2.31 -15.15
C VAL A 204 7.61 0.98 -15.88
N ARG A 205 8.65 0.20 -15.52
CA ARG A 205 8.96 -1.11 -16.13
C ARG A 205 8.94 -2.26 -15.13
N GLY A 206 8.71 -1.98 -13.86
CA GLY A 206 8.70 -2.97 -12.79
C GLY A 206 8.45 -2.33 -11.42
N PHE A 207 8.39 -3.15 -10.39
CA PHE A 207 7.98 -2.72 -9.05
C PHE A 207 8.96 -3.21 -7.99
N PRO A 208 9.12 -2.46 -6.90
CA PRO A 208 8.56 -1.13 -6.63
C PRO A 208 9.20 -0.04 -7.50
N SER A 209 8.41 0.94 -7.98
CA SER A 209 8.89 2.17 -8.62
C SER A 209 8.37 3.36 -7.84
N MET A 210 9.26 4.24 -7.41
CA MET A 210 8.98 5.33 -6.49
C MET A 210 9.46 6.67 -7.07
N PHE A 211 8.54 7.60 -7.27
CA PHE A 211 8.82 8.95 -7.74
C PHE A 211 8.52 9.92 -6.60
N PHE A 212 9.55 10.50 -6.00
CA PHE A 212 9.43 11.59 -5.05
C PHE A 212 9.33 12.89 -5.84
N VAL A 213 8.28 13.67 -5.65
CA VAL A 213 8.01 14.88 -6.43
C VAL A 213 7.55 16.01 -5.52
N ASP A 214 7.80 17.26 -5.95
CA ASP A 214 7.19 18.47 -5.38
C ASP A 214 6.28 19.18 -6.39
N ASP A 215 5.65 20.26 -5.96
CA ASP A 215 4.78 21.08 -6.81
C ASP A 215 5.53 21.87 -7.89
N SER A 216 6.86 22.04 -7.75
CA SER A 216 7.72 22.72 -8.72
C SER A 216 8.15 21.82 -9.87
N GLY A 217 7.79 20.52 -9.82
CA GLY A 217 8.15 19.54 -10.82
C GLY A 217 9.53 18.90 -10.62
N ASN A 218 10.18 19.14 -9.48
CA ASN A 218 11.38 18.40 -9.14
C ASN A 218 11.02 16.94 -8.88
N GLN A 219 11.87 16.03 -9.35
CA GLN A 219 11.62 14.59 -9.24
C GLN A 219 12.90 13.82 -8.94
N GLU A 220 12.81 12.88 -7.98
CA GLU A 220 13.81 11.84 -7.71
C GLU A 220 13.17 10.47 -7.89
N PHE A 221 13.83 9.60 -8.65
CA PHE A 221 13.34 8.25 -8.95
C PHE A 221 14.16 7.18 -8.22
N VAL A 222 13.46 6.29 -7.51
CA VAL A 222 14.05 5.11 -6.86
C VAL A 222 13.36 3.87 -7.40
N TYR A 223 14.14 2.95 -7.97
CA TYR A 223 13.66 1.70 -8.54
C TYR A 223 14.15 0.49 -7.74
N GLY A 224 13.23 -0.43 -7.50
CA GLY A 224 13.49 -1.68 -6.81
C GLY A 224 13.70 -1.52 -5.31
N THR A 225 14.03 -2.61 -4.65
CA THR A 225 14.30 -2.65 -3.21
C THR A 225 15.64 -2.00 -2.91
N LYS A 226 15.65 -1.04 -1.98
CA LYS A 226 16.84 -0.29 -1.57
C LYS A 226 16.93 -0.22 -0.05
N PRO A 227 18.14 0.02 0.50
CA PRO A 227 18.28 0.38 1.91
C PRO A 227 17.47 1.64 2.25
N TYR A 228 17.01 1.74 3.50
CA TYR A 228 16.19 2.87 3.98
C TYR A 228 16.79 4.24 3.63
N SER A 229 18.13 4.40 3.79
CA SER A 229 18.84 5.65 3.52
C SER A 229 18.65 6.18 2.08
N VAL A 230 18.40 5.30 1.10
CA VAL A 230 18.18 5.72 -0.29
C VAL A 230 16.84 6.43 -0.42
N TYR A 231 15.78 5.91 0.21
CA TYR A 231 14.45 6.56 0.22
C TYR A 231 14.47 7.88 0.99
N GLU A 232 15.14 7.90 2.16
CA GLU A 232 15.32 9.11 2.96
C GLU A 232 16.09 10.19 2.20
N ASN A 233 17.17 9.82 1.49
CA ASN A 233 17.95 10.75 0.68
C ASN A 233 17.15 11.28 -0.52
N ALA A 234 16.35 10.45 -1.19
CA ALA A 234 15.49 10.88 -2.28
C ALA A 234 14.47 11.93 -1.79
N LEU A 235 13.82 11.69 -0.64
CA LEU A 235 12.93 12.65 -0.01
C LEU A 235 13.62 13.99 0.28
N LYS A 236 14.82 13.96 0.91
CA LYS A 236 15.58 15.15 1.27
C LYS A 236 16.15 15.92 0.07
N LYS A 237 16.36 15.26 -1.06
CA LYS A 237 16.75 15.94 -2.31
C LYS A 237 15.61 16.77 -2.89
N ILE A 238 14.36 16.31 -2.74
CA ILE A 238 13.18 17.06 -3.17
C ILE A 238 12.94 18.24 -2.26
N ASP A 239 13.01 18.03 -0.94
CA ASP A 239 12.86 19.11 0.05
C ASP A 239 13.83 18.91 1.22
N ALA A 240 14.93 19.67 1.22
CA ALA A 240 15.92 19.63 2.28
C ALA A 240 15.42 20.15 3.64
N SER A 241 14.27 20.82 3.67
CA SER A 241 13.70 21.36 4.90
C SER A 241 12.90 20.33 5.72
N VAL A 242 12.55 19.19 5.12
CA VAL A 242 11.78 18.14 5.82
C VAL A 242 12.54 17.60 7.03
N GLN A 243 11.87 17.58 8.16
CA GLN A 243 12.46 17.13 9.41
C GLN A 243 11.98 15.73 9.76
N LYS A 244 12.92 14.92 10.22
CA LYS A 244 12.62 13.58 10.73
C LYS A 244 11.94 13.68 12.09
N LYS A 245 10.79 13.04 12.27
CA LYS A 245 10.17 12.86 13.58
C LYS A 245 10.82 11.73 14.36
N THR A 246 11.07 11.96 15.63
CA THR A 246 11.38 10.87 16.56
C THR A 246 10.12 10.01 16.74
N ILE A 247 10.25 8.71 16.54
CA ILE A 247 9.17 7.74 16.76
C ILE A 247 9.37 7.04 18.11
N ASP A 248 8.25 6.67 18.73
CA ASP A 248 8.29 5.78 19.89
C ASP A 248 8.49 4.34 19.39
N THR A 249 9.62 3.76 19.73
CA THR A 249 10.05 2.42 19.27
C THR A 249 9.60 1.30 20.21
N GLN A 250 8.84 1.61 21.27
CA GLN A 250 8.27 0.58 22.14
C GLN A 250 7.26 -0.27 21.37
N TRP A 251 7.22 -1.57 21.65
CA TRP A 251 6.36 -2.50 20.92
C TRP A 251 4.88 -2.09 20.97
N GLN A 252 4.40 -1.54 22.10
CA GLN A 252 3.00 -1.07 22.23
C GLN A 252 2.68 0.01 21.20
N SER A 253 3.57 0.99 21.06
CA SER A 253 3.42 2.08 20.11
C SER A 253 3.49 1.58 18.67
N LEU A 254 4.44 0.68 18.36
CA LEU A 254 4.59 0.12 17.03
C LEU A 254 3.37 -0.69 16.59
N PHE A 255 2.82 -1.54 17.48
CA PHE A 255 1.61 -2.31 17.21
C PHE A 255 0.32 -1.48 17.24
N ALA A 256 0.31 -0.32 17.89
CA ALA A 256 -0.78 0.65 17.77
C ALA A 256 -0.82 1.30 16.37
N HIS A 257 0.35 1.54 15.76
CA HIS A 257 0.44 2.06 14.39
C HIS A 257 0.21 0.98 13.33
N TYR A 258 0.76 -0.21 13.55
CA TYR A 258 0.72 -1.34 12.63
C TYR A 258 0.22 -2.58 13.36
N PRO A 259 -1.08 -2.95 13.22
CA PRO A 259 -1.68 -4.08 13.93
C PRO A 259 -0.98 -5.42 13.72
N THR A 260 -0.22 -5.53 12.63
CA THR A 260 0.56 -6.71 12.26
C THR A 260 1.99 -6.34 11.89
N LEU A 261 2.96 -7.09 12.39
CA LEU A 261 4.38 -6.95 12.08
C LEU A 261 5.04 -8.31 11.90
N THR A 262 5.90 -8.44 10.90
CA THR A 262 6.90 -9.51 10.80
C THR A 262 8.10 -9.17 11.69
N ALA A 263 8.98 -10.14 11.97
CA ALA A 263 10.20 -9.87 12.76
C ALA A 263 11.11 -8.86 12.05
N ARG A 264 11.18 -8.90 10.71
CA ARG A 264 11.96 -7.93 9.92
C ARG A 264 11.38 -6.51 10.02
N GLU A 265 10.07 -6.36 9.95
CA GLU A 265 9.42 -5.06 10.15
C GLU A 265 9.63 -4.53 11.56
N PHE A 266 9.47 -5.40 12.56
CA PHE A 266 9.71 -5.02 13.95
C PHE A 266 11.16 -4.57 14.19
N SER A 267 12.15 -5.29 13.67
CA SER A 267 13.55 -4.91 13.73
C SER A 267 13.81 -3.52 13.12
N GLU A 268 13.30 -3.28 11.91
CA GLU A 268 13.49 -1.98 11.22
C GLU A 268 12.87 -0.80 11.99
N LEU A 269 11.74 -1.03 12.66
CA LEU A 269 11.00 0.02 13.37
C LEU A 269 11.47 0.23 14.81
N SER A 270 11.81 -0.86 15.53
CA SER A 270 12.24 -0.80 16.93
C SER A 270 13.70 -0.45 17.11
N GLY A 271 14.54 -0.78 16.08
CA GLY A 271 15.99 -0.74 16.19
C GLY A 271 16.60 -1.93 16.94
N ILE A 272 15.79 -2.90 17.37
CA ILE A 272 16.30 -4.17 17.94
C ILE A 272 16.94 -4.97 16.81
N PRO A 273 18.15 -5.54 17.00
CA PRO A 273 18.78 -6.38 16.01
C PRO A 273 17.86 -7.48 15.48
N ARG A 274 17.97 -7.83 14.20
CA ARG A 274 17.06 -8.80 13.58
C ARG A 274 17.11 -10.17 14.26
N GLU A 275 18.29 -10.61 14.66
CA GLU A 275 18.53 -11.87 15.37
C GLU A 275 17.82 -11.93 16.73
N ASP A 276 17.62 -10.78 17.41
CA ASP A 276 16.95 -10.69 18.69
C ASP A 276 15.45 -10.44 18.59
N SER A 277 15.02 -9.86 17.46
CA SER A 277 13.62 -9.40 17.27
C SER A 277 12.60 -10.52 17.34
N GLU A 278 12.91 -11.68 16.78
CA GLU A 278 12.02 -12.84 16.77
C GLU A 278 11.83 -13.42 18.19
N ALA A 279 12.96 -13.59 18.92
CA ALA A 279 12.92 -14.07 20.31
C ALA A 279 12.14 -13.09 21.21
N TYR A 280 12.33 -11.79 21.00
CA TYR A 280 11.60 -10.76 21.74
C TYR A 280 10.09 -10.82 21.47
N LEU A 281 9.67 -10.89 20.22
CA LEU A 281 8.25 -11.01 19.81
C LEU A 281 7.63 -12.33 20.34
N GLN A 282 8.40 -13.41 20.33
CA GLN A 282 7.98 -14.69 20.90
C GLN A 282 7.73 -14.55 22.40
N SER A 283 8.63 -13.87 23.16
CA SER A 283 8.44 -13.64 24.58
C SER A 283 7.17 -12.83 24.89
N LEU A 284 6.84 -11.84 24.06
CA LEU A 284 5.59 -11.07 24.17
C LEU A 284 4.35 -11.93 23.89
N THR A 285 4.48 -12.93 23.00
CA THR A 285 3.41 -13.91 22.75
C THR A 285 3.19 -14.81 23.93
N GLU A 286 4.24 -15.31 24.57
CA GLU A 286 4.19 -16.15 25.79
C GLU A 286 3.60 -15.38 26.99
N GLN A 287 3.88 -14.08 27.08
CA GLN A 287 3.29 -13.18 28.08
C GLN A 287 1.82 -12.83 27.78
N GLY A 288 1.29 -13.25 26.62
CA GLY A 288 -0.11 -13.04 26.24
C GLY A 288 -0.41 -11.67 25.61
N HIS A 289 0.59 -10.86 25.31
CA HIS A 289 0.43 -9.53 24.71
C HIS A 289 0.17 -9.60 23.20
N LEU A 290 0.81 -10.53 22.51
CA LEU A 290 0.68 -10.76 21.07
C LEU A 290 0.07 -12.13 20.79
N SER A 291 -0.46 -12.30 19.57
CA SER A 291 -0.72 -13.58 18.94
C SER A 291 0.18 -13.74 17.71
N ARG A 292 0.35 -14.98 17.24
CA ARG A 292 1.25 -15.32 16.14
C ARG A 292 0.54 -16.18 15.10
N ILE A 293 0.77 -15.87 13.84
CA ILE A 293 0.44 -16.74 12.70
C ILE A 293 1.76 -17.26 12.13
N SER A 294 1.96 -18.58 12.19
CA SER A 294 3.15 -19.20 11.62
C SER A 294 2.89 -19.58 10.17
N THR A 295 3.89 -19.31 9.32
CA THR A 295 3.90 -19.66 7.91
C THR A 295 5.14 -20.47 7.57
N LYS A 296 5.22 -20.97 6.34
CA LYS A 296 6.34 -21.80 5.85
C LYS A 296 7.71 -21.12 6.07
N ASN A 297 7.81 -19.82 5.81
CA ASN A 297 9.07 -19.09 5.77
C ASN A 297 9.16 -17.96 6.81
N GLY A 298 8.43 -18.04 7.91
CA GLY A 298 8.48 -17.10 9.03
C GLY A 298 7.10 -16.78 9.60
N ASP A 299 7.07 -15.86 10.55
CA ASP A 299 5.91 -15.58 11.36
C ASP A 299 5.38 -14.15 11.18
N LEU A 300 4.07 -13.98 11.42
CA LEU A 300 3.41 -12.69 11.56
C LEU A 300 2.87 -12.56 12.98
N TRP A 301 3.22 -11.46 13.66
CA TRP A 301 2.71 -11.14 15.00
C TRP A 301 1.58 -10.11 14.92
N LEU A 302 0.59 -10.29 15.77
CA LEU A 302 -0.62 -9.47 15.84
C LEU A 302 -0.84 -8.98 17.28
N SER A 303 -1.25 -7.73 17.44
CA SER A 303 -1.67 -7.20 18.75
C SER A 303 -3.03 -7.78 19.16
N LYS A 304 -3.12 -8.31 20.39
CA LYS A 304 -4.41 -8.79 20.94
C LYS A 304 -5.40 -7.66 21.24
N GLN A 305 -4.89 -6.45 21.58
CA GLN A 305 -5.76 -5.29 21.83
C GLN A 305 -6.58 -4.87 20.60
N THR A 306 -6.13 -5.21 19.40
CA THR A 306 -6.86 -4.95 18.14
C THR A 306 -7.88 -6.05 17.82
N GLN A 307 -7.81 -7.21 18.45
CA GLN A 307 -8.76 -8.32 18.21
C GLN A 307 -10.03 -8.18 19.06
N ASP A 308 -9.93 -7.62 20.27
CA ASP A 308 -11.08 -7.41 21.18
C ASP A 308 -11.94 -6.19 20.82
N ALA A 309 -11.45 -5.33 19.90
CA ALA A 309 -12.15 -4.12 19.43
C ALA A 309 -12.92 -4.32 18.10
N ARG A 310 -12.97 -5.55 17.58
CA ARG A 310 -13.70 -5.96 16.38
C ARG A 310 -14.79 -6.95 16.75
#